data_404f99787714b30e3744f4114c138dc9
#
_entry.id   404f99787714b30e3744f4114c138dc9
#
_cell.length_a   1.000
_cell.length_b   1.000
_cell.length_c   1.000
_cell.angle_alpha   90.00
_cell.angle_beta   90.00
_cell.angle_gamma   90.00
#
_symmetry.space_group_name_H-M   'P 1'
#
loop_
_entity.id
_entity.type
_entity.pdbx_description
1 polymer ?
#
loop_
_entity_poly.entity_id
_entity_poly.type
_entity_poly.pdbx_seq_one_letter_code
_entity_poly.pdbx_strand_id
1 'polypeptide(L)'
;MRVTADLNFVEESLKRLRIVYRALPCKNGWFYYCKNTSNGISFDIKLTDDGTVRLWRFVGNAPIFKAGKRCEYRRPEYPHPVVGVEITDEGDLCFFAELKIDPSDSEREICIPHMIESYLSVITNTSSAK
;
A
#
# COMPACT_ATOMS: atom_id res chain seq x y z
N MET A 1 -11.09 -15.61 -11.58
CA MET A 1 -11.09 -14.94 -10.27
C MET A 1 -9.76 -14.31 -9.98
N ARG A 2 -9.54 -13.19 -10.62
CA ARG A 2 -8.25 -12.48 -10.51
C ARG A 2 -7.96 -11.97 -9.12
N VAL A 3 -9.01 -11.54 -8.41
CA VAL A 3 -8.86 -11.05 -7.04
C VAL A 3 -8.26 -12.13 -6.14
N THR A 4 -8.64 -13.41 -6.37
CA THR A 4 -8.09 -14.50 -5.58
C THR A 4 -6.59 -14.67 -5.78
N ALA A 5 -6.11 -14.51 -7.02
CA ALA A 5 -4.68 -14.61 -7.30
C ALA A 5 -3.91 -13.46 -6.63
N ASP A 6 -4.45 -12.24 -6.70
CA ASP A 6 -3.83 -11.09 -6.05
C ASP A 6 -3.78 -11.26 -4.54
N LEU A 7 -4.82 -11.85 -3.94
CA LEU A 7 -4.81 -12.15 -2.51
C LEU A 7 -3.66 -13.07 -2.15
N ASN A 8 -3.42 -14.11 -2.97
CA ASN A 8 -2.33 -15.03 -2.71
C ASN A 8 -0.98 -14.32 -2.73
N PHE A 9 -0.75 -13.44 -3.71
CA PHE A 9 0.51 -12.69 -3.80
C PHE A 9 0.70 -11.80 -2.59
N VAL A 10 -0.34 -11.11 -2.16
CA VAL A 10 -0.28 -10.23 -1.00
C VAL A 10 -0.02 -11.04 0.26
N GLU A 11 -0.81 -12.10 0.49
CA GLU A 11 -0.70 -12.88 1.72
C GLU A 11 0.63 -13.61 1.82
N GLU A 12 1.14 -14.15 0.73
CA GLU A 12 2.45 -14.79 0.74
C GLU A 12 3.56 -13.79 1.09
N SER A 13 3.47 -12.58 0.55
CA SER A 13 4.43 -11.53 0.86
C SER A 13 4.39 -11.13 2.32
N LEU A 14 3.19 -10.96 2.86
CA LEU A 14 3.02 -10.60 4.27
C LEU A 14 3.57 -11.68 5.19
N LYS A 15 3.31 -12.95 4.88
CA LYS A 15 3.82 -14.06 5.67
C LYS A 15 5.33 -14.15 5.62
N ARG A 16 5.91 -13.98 4.42
CA ARG A 16 7.36 -14.01 4.25
C ARG A 16 8.04 -12.90 5.05
N LEU A 17 7.41 -11.74 5.11
CA LEU A 17 7.94 -10.58 5.82
C LEU A 17 7.55 -10.56 7.29
N ARG A 18 6.85 -11.59 7.75
CA ARG A 18 6.41 -11.73 9.15
C ARG A 18 5.50 -10.60 9.60
N ILE A 19 4.61 -10.19 8.72
CA ILE A 19 3.60 -9.18 9.00
C ILE A 19 2.33 -9.87 9.45
N VAL A 20 1.79 -9.47 10.58
CA VAL A 20 0.48 -9.93 11.05
C VAL A 20 -0.59 -9.13 10.31
N TYR A 21 -1.61 -9.81 9.80
CA TYR A 21 -2.64 -9.11 9.04
C TYR A 21 -4.02 -9.69 9.33
N ARG A 22 -5.02 -8.87 9.04
CA ARG A 22 -6.42 -9.25 9.09
C ARG A 22 -7.05 -8.86 7.76
N ALA A 23 -7.60 -9.84 7.04
CA ALA A 23 -8.20 -9.62 5.73
C ALA A 23 -9.71 -9.52 5.86
N LEU A 24 -10.30 -8.51 5.27
CA LEU A 24 -11.75 -8.29 5.29
C LEU A 24 -12.24 -8.01 3.88
N PRO A 25 -13.34 -8.67 3.46
CA PRO A 25 -13.93 -8.35 2.17
C PRO A 25 -14.55 -6.95 2.22
N CYS A 26 -14.50 -6.25 1.10
CA CYS A 26 -15.18 -4.97 0.96
C CYS A 26 -15.92 -4.96 -0.37
N LYS A 27 -16.67 -3.90 -0.64
CA LYS A 27 -17.61 -3.86 -1.76
C LYS A 27 -16.98 -4.23 -3.10
N ASN A 28 -15.79 -3.74 -3.38
CA ASN A 28 -15.14 -3.94 -4.68
C ASN A 28 -13.78 -4.60 -4.53
N GLY A 29 -13.59 -5.43 -3.52
CA GLY A 29 -12.30 -6.10 -3.35
C GLY A 29 -12.05 -6.53 -1.92
N TRP A 30 -10.82 -6.35 -1.48
CA TRP A 30 -10.38 -6.80 -0.17
C TRP A 30 -9.58 -5.72 0.54
N PHE A 31 -9.67 -5.70 1.86
CA PHE A 31 -8.97 -4.76 2.72
C PHE A 31 -8.13 -5.54 3.73
N TYR A 32 -6.87 -5.10 3.92
CA TYR A 32 -5.96 -5.73 4.87
C TYR A 32 -5.50 -4.71 5.89
N TYR A 33 -5.68 -5.04 7.17
CA TYR A 33 -5.08 -4.31 8.27
C TYR A 33 -3.79 -5.03 8.65
N CYS A 34 -2.66 -4.37 8.54
CA CYS A 34 -1.35 -5.00 8.68
C CYS A 34 -0.54 -4.36 9.79
N LYS A 35 0.25 -5.17 10.49
CA LYS A 35 1.14 -4.69 11.53
C LYS A 35 2.43 -5.49 11.53
N ASN A 36 3.56 -4.78 11.51
CA ASN A 36 4.86 -5.39 11.68
C ASN A 36 5.15 -5.50 13.17
N THR A 37 5.16 -6.72 13.70
CA THR A 37 5.34 -6.95 15.13
C THR A 37 6.75 -6.61 15.62
N SER A 38 7.74 -6.59 14.72
CA SER A 38 9.11 -6.26 15.09
C SER A 38 9.29 -4.79 15.48
N ASN A 39 8.55 -3.89 14.84
CA ASN A 39 8.70 -2.45 15.06
C ASN A 39 7.40 -1.74 15.41
N GLY A 40 6.29 -2.46 15.44
CA GLY A 40 4.98 -1.89 15.78
C GLY A 40 4.36 -1.01 14.71
N ILE A 41 4.95 -0.95 13.52
CA ILE A 41 4.44 -0.11 12.44
C ILE A 41 3.22 -0.77 11.79
N SER A 42 2.13 0.00 11.68
CA SER A 42 0.90 -0.45 11.03
C SER A 42 0.72 0.23 9.68
N PHE A 43 0.09 -0.47 8.77
CA PHE A 43 -0.26 0.06 7.46
C PHE A 43 -1.44 -0.73 6.91
N ASP A 44 -2.06 -0.21 5.86
CA ASP A 44 -3.23 -0.85 5.27
C ASP A 44 -2.99 -1.15 3.80
N ILE A 45 -3.65 -2.19 3.31
CA ILE A 45 -3.62 -2.56 1.89
C ILE A 45 -5.05 -2.69 1.41
N LYS A 46 -5.32 -2.19 0.22
CA LYS A 46 -6.61 -2.38 -0.44
C LYS A 46 -6.37 -2.94 -1.84
N LEU A 47 -7.08 -4.02 -2.15
CA LEU A 47 -7.11 -4.60 -3.48
C LEU A 47 -8.50 -4.36 -4.06
N THR A 48 -8.56 -3.78 -5.25
CA THR A 48 -9.84 -3.58 -5.91
C THR A 48 -9.96 -4.46 -7.14
N ASP A 49 -11.19 -4.74 -7.53
CA ASP A 49 -11.48 -5.64 -8.65
C ASP A 49 -10.94 -5.10 -9.98
N ASP A 50 -10.72 -3.80 -10.09
CA ASP A 50 -10.20 -3.18 -11.31
C ASP A 50 -8.69 -3.30 -11.44
N GLY A 51 -8.03 -3.97 -10.51
CA GLY A 51 -6.60 -4.19 -10.57
C GLY A 51 -5.76 -3.20 -9.80
N THR A 52 -6.37 -2.38 -8.97
CA THR A 52 -5.61 -1.42 -8.16
C THR A 52 -5.17 -2.08 -6.85
N VAL A 53 -3.90 -1.89 -6.51
CA VAL A 53 -3.33 -2.27 -5.22
C VAL A 53 -2.84 -0.99 -4.56
N ARG A 54 -3.33 -0.69 -3.39
CA ARG A 54 -2.96 0.53 -2.67
C ARG A 54 -2.52 0.18 -1.26
N LEU A 55 -1.33 0.68 -0.88
CA LEU A 55 -0.82 0.61 0.48
C LEU A 55 -0.76 2.01 1.04
N TRP A 56 -1.14 2.19 2.32
CA TRP A 56 -1.02 3.52 2.93
C TRP A 56 -0.86 3.42 4.44
N ARG A 57 -0.36 4.49 5.02
CA ARG A 57 -0.13 4.63 6.44
C ARG A 57 -0.30 6.09 6.82
N PHE A 58 -0.98 6.34 7.91
CA PHE A 58 -1.08 7.69 8.45
C PHE A 58 0.21 8.02 9.20
N VAL A 59 0.82 9.15 8.84
CA VAL A 59 2.13 9.54 9.39
C VAL A 59 2.09 10.84 10.14
N GLY A 60 0.93 11.48 10.26
CA GLY A 60 0.79 12.72 11.01
C GLY A 60 -0.42 13.50 10.57
N ASN A 61 -0.42 14.77 10.93
CA ASN A 61 -1.50 15.70 10.58
C ASN A 61 -0.91 16.87 9.78
N ALA A 62 -1.73 17.46 8.94
CA ALA A 62 -1.36 18.64 8.16
C ALA A 62 -2.41 19.72 8.37
N PRO A 63 -2.07 21.00 8.10
CA PRO A 63 -3.07 22.06 8.17
C PRO A 63 -4.27 21.76 7.28
N ILE A 64 -5.47 21.98 7.82
CA ILE A 64 -6.70 21.59 7.13
C ILE A 64 -6.90 22.29 5.80
N PHE A 65 -6.32 23.51 5.63
CA PHE A 65 -6.42 24.19 4.35
C PHE A 65 -5.65 23.48 3.23
N LYS A 66 -4.84 22.48 3.56
CA LYS A 66 -4.17 21.63 2.57
C LYS A 66 -4.91 20.33 2.30
N ALA A 67 -6.08 20.16 2.89
CA ALA A 67 -6.87 18.95 2.71
C ALA A 67 -7.12 18.65 1.23
N GLY A 68 -7.06 17.39 0.87
CA GLY A 68 -7.25 16.94 -0.50
C GLY A 68 -6.04 17.07 -1.41
N LYS A 69 -4.95 17.66 -0.93
CA LYS A 69 -3.75 17.80 -1.73
C LYS A 69 -2.96 16.49 -1.77
N ARG A 70 -2.27 16.28 -2.88
CA ARG A 70 -1.50 15.07 -3.11
C ARG A 70 -0.19 15.42 -3.79
N CYS A 71 0.91 14.89 -3.27
CA CYS A 71 2.24 15.04 -3.85
C CYS A 71 2.74 13.66 -4.22
N GLU A 72 3.04 13.45 -5.50
CA GLU A 72 3.45 12.15 -6.02
C GLU A 72 4.92 12.14 -6.39
N TYR A 73 5.58 11.02 -6.05
CA TYR A 73 6.95 10.77 -6.44
C TYR A 73 6.93 9.57 -7.38
N ARG A 74 6.96 9.82 -8.68
CA ARG A 74 6.87 8.75 -9.66
C ARG A 74 8.25 8.25 -10.05
N ARG A 75 8.33 6.94 -10.28
CA ARG A 75 9.49 6.38 -10.93
C ARG A 75 9.28 6.43 -12.43
N PRO A 76 10.32 6.73 -13.23
CA PRO A 76 10.16 6.82 -14.67
C PRO A 76 9.93 5.47 -15.35
N GLU A 77 10.29 4.37 -14.67
CA GLU A 77 10.20 3.05 -15.27
C GLU A 77 8.97 2.30 -14.80
N TYR A 78 8.17 1.87 -15.76
CA TYR A 78 7.09 0.93 -15.49
C TYR A 78 7.72 -0.44 -15.16
N PRO A 79 7.19 -1.23 -14.25
CA PRO A 79 5.87 -1.09 -13.62
C PRO A 79 5.92 -0.62 -12.16
N HIS A 80 6.65 0.40 -11.87
CA HIS A 80 6.78 0.89 -10.51
C HIS A 80 5.51 1.59 -10.03
N PRO A 81 5.17 1.47 -8.74
CA PRO A 81 3.99 2.14 -8.21
C PRO A 81 4.18 3.64 -8.13
N VAL A 82 3.07 4.35 -8.11
CA VAL A 82 3.06 5.76 -7.75
C VAL A 82 3.22 5.82 -6.24
N VAL A 83 4.20 6.55 -5.76
CA VAL A 83 4.46 6.71 -4.34
C VAL A 83 4.34 8.19 -4.00
N GLY A 84 3.74 8.51 -2.87
CA GLY A 84 3.58 9.90 -2.51
C GLY A 84 2.94 10.12 -1.15
N VAL A 85 2.60 11.37 -0.92
CA VAL A 85 1.95 11.82 0.30
C VAL A 85 0.62 12.47 -0.07
N GLU A 86 -0.42 12.15 0.68
CA GLU A 86 -1.77 12.65 0.46
C GLU A 86 -2.29 13.22 1.78
N ILE A 87 -3.01 14.33 1.69
CA ILE A 87 -3.65 14.93 2.86
C ILE A 87 -5.14 14.69 2.71
N THR A 88 -5.72 13.93 3.65
CA THR A 88 -7.15 13.60 3.61
C THR A 88 -8.01 14.82 3.90
N ASP A 89 -9.31 14.70 3.67
CA ASP A 89 -10.24 15.79 3.94
C ASP A 89 -10.28 16.17 5.42
N GLU A 90 -9.92 15.24 6.30
CA GLU A 90 -9.84 15.49 7.74
C GLU A 90 -8.49 16.06 8.17
N GLY A 91 -7.57 16.27 7.22
CA GLY A 91 -6.25 16.82 7.53
C GLY A 91 -5.21 15.78 7.93
N ASP A 92 -5.51 14.50 7.77
CA ASP A 92 -4.53 13.45 8.08
C ASP A 92 -3.51 13.31 6.96
N LEU A 93 -2.24 13.24 7.34
CA LEU A 93 -1.15 13.06 6.39
C LEU A 93 -0.93 11.57 6.18
N CYS A 94 -0.98 11.15 4.93
CA CYS A 94 -0.94 9.75 4.56
C CYS A 94 0.18 9.49 3.55
N PHE A 95 1.07 8.55 3.87
CA PHE A 95 2.08 8.08 2.93
C PHE A 95 1.51 6.86 2.20
N PHE A 96 1.53 6.88 0.89
CA PHE A 96 0.89 5.82 0.10
C PHE A 96 1.77 5.32 -1.04
N ALA A 97 1.47 4.10 -1.48
CA ALA A 97 1.97 3.54 -2.74
C ALA A 97 0.76 2.94 -3.47
N GLU A 98 0.66 3.18 -4.74
CA GLU A 98 -0.50 2.74 -5.52
C GLU A 98 -0.04 2.20 -6.87
N LEU A 99 -0.54 1.03 -7.23
CA LEU A 99 -0.20 0.38 -8.48
C LEU A 99 -1.49 -0.08 -9.14
N LYS A 100 -1.65 0.28 -10.41
CA LYS A 100 -2.78 -0.21 -11.20
C LYS A 100 -2.24 -0.93 -12.41
N ILE A 101 -2.48 -2.23 -12.46
CA ILE A 101 -2.06 -3.08 -13.57
C ILE A 101 -3.29 -3.80 -14.10
N ASP A 102 -3.38 -3.93 -15.41
CA ASP A 102 -4.44 -4.70 -16.03
C ASP A 102 -4.52 -6.07 -15.33
N PRO A 103 -5.71 -6.49 -14.87
CA PRO A 103 -5.84 -7.77 -14.18
C PRO A 103 -5.36 -8.99 -14.97
N SER A 104 -5.25 -8.87 -16.30
CA SER A 104 -4.74 -9.95 -17.12
C SER A 104 -3.22 -9.95 -17.27
N ASP A 105 -2.54 -8.94 -16.74
CA ASP A 105 -1.09 -8.81 -16.88
C ASP A 105 -0.39 -9.78 -15.91
N SER A 106 0.45 -10.65 -16.46
CA SER A 106 1.18 -11.64 -15.67
C SER A 106 2.24 -11.01 -14.76
N GLU A 107 2.64 -9.78 -15.02
CA GLU A 107 3.63 -9.10 -14.18
C GLU A 107 3.12 -8.77 -12.78
N ARG A 108 1.81 -8.89 -12.54
CA ARG A 108 1.24 -8.66 -11.21
C ARG A 108 1.89 -9.54 -10.15
N GLU A 109 2.22 -10.78 -10.48
CA GLU A 109 2.84 -11.70 -9.52
C GLU A 109 4.25 -11.27 -9.10
N ILE A 110 4.89 -10.41 -9.90
CA ILE A 110 6.21 -9.87 -9.58
C ILE A 110 6.06 -8.50 -8.93
N CYS A 111 5.19 -7.67 -9.46
CA CYS A 111 5.05 -6.27 -9.05
C CYS A 111 4.42 -6.11 -7.67
N ILE A 112 3.43 -6.93 -7.35
CA ILE A 112 2.74 -6.80 -6.05
C ILE A 112 3.68 -7.12 -4.89
N PRO A 113 4.40 -8.25 -4.87
CA PRO A 113 5.36 -8.51 -3.80
C PRO A 113 6.46 -7.45 -3.72
N HIS A 114 6.98 -7.01 -4.86
CA HIS A 114 8.01 -6.00 -4.89
C HIS A 114 7.53 -4.67 -4.30
N MET A 115 6.31 -4.28 -4.63
CA MET A 115 5.70 -3.07 -4.11
C MET A 115 5.58 -3.11 -2.59
N ILE A 116 5.12 -4.23 -2.05
CA ILE A 116 4.96 -4.40 -0.60
C ILE A 116 6.32 -4.30 0.09
N GLU A 117 7.33 -4.99 -0.42
CA GLU A 117 8.66 -4.96 0.17
C GLU A 117 9.28 -3.56 0.13
N SER A 118 9.14 -2.87 -1.01
CA SER A 118 9.67 -1.52 -1.16
C SER A 118 8.98 -0.53 -0.22
N TYR A 119 7.65 -0.63 -0.11
CA TYR A 119 6.89 0.23 0.76
C TYR A 119 7.31 0.04 2.22
N LEU A 120 7.42 -1.21 2.66
CA LEU A 120 7.83 -1.52 4.03
C LEU A 120 9.22 -1.00 4.35
N SER A 121 10.15 -1.10 3.39
CA SER A 121 11.49 -0.59 3.56
C SER A 121 11.46 0.92 3.79
N VAL A 122 10.67 1.65 3.02
CA VAL A 122 10.58 3.11 3.15
C VAL A 122 9.97 3.52 4.48
N ILE A 123 8.84 2.92 4.86
CA ILE A 123 8.19 3.32 6.12
C ILE A 123 9.02 2.94 7.34
N THR A 124 9.75 1.83 7.27
CA THR A 124 10.64 1.43 8.35
C THR A 124 11.78 2.43 8.51
N ASN A 125 12.42 2.81 7.41
CA ASN A 125 13.51 3.77 7.43
C ASN A 125 13.04 5.15 7.90
N THR A 126 11.88 5.58 7.43
CA THR A 126 11.31 6.87 7.82
C THR A 126 11.02 6.90 9.32
N SER A 127 10.46 5.83 9.86
CA SER A 127 10.18 5.74 11.29
C SER A 127 11.43 5.71 12.13
N SER A 128 12.51 5.12 11.61
CA SER A 128 13.79 5.03 12.33
C SER A 128 14.54 6.35 12.35
N ALA A 129 14.23 7.26 11.45
CA ALA A 129 14.92 8.52 11.30
C ALA A 129 14.62 9.54 12.40
N LYS A 130 13.77 9.19 13.32
CA LYS A 130 13.40 10.11 14.42
C LYS A 130 14.40 10.12 15.54
#